data_867710f54c35fa1a0b8c047a996478b6
#
_entry.id   867710f54c35fa1a0b8c047a996478b6
#
_cell.length_a   1.000
_cell.length_b   1.000
_cell.length_c   1.000
_cell.angle_alpha   90.00
_cell.angle_beta   90.00
_cell.angle_gamma   90.00
#
_symmetry.space_group_name_H-M   'P 1'
#
loop_
_entity.id
_entity.type
_entity.pdbx_description
1 polymer ?
#
loop_
_entity_poly.entity_id
_entity_poly.type
_entity_poly.pdbx_seq_one_letter_code
_entity_poly.pdbx_strand_id
1 'polypeptide(L)'
;MGISDTLLGRKNADGNPYIEAIEPAASLPGGEVRIVGKSLKPPKLARPHVSFSGVAGSIVMSSEDFMIARVPYGAPSGQVVISSNGHASNGREIKIAQAIAENLHPVANPALDLEGNIYVTFSGGRGQKVPVSIYKIDTNYNVRPFLSDLMNATGIAFDAEGLMYVSSRYDGTVYRVAQNGTMTTYAEGMGVATGIAFDHDQNLYVGDRTGTIWRIARDRQMFVFATLEPSVAAYHLAFSPNGTLYVTGPTTSSYDAIYTVDPHGTVENFYRGLGRPQGMAFDANGNLYVAASLAGKRGIVKITPDKKASLAIAGQGLVGLAFTRTGGAVLATTNSVFHLTWGIPALPLI
;
A
#
# COMPACT_ATOMS: atom_id res chain seq x y z
N MET A 1 -15.70 -0.56 -54.67
CA MET A 1 -14.44 -1.09 -54.11
C MET A 1 -14.45 -0.80 -52.64
N GLY A 2 -14.51 -1.86 -51.87
CA GLY A 2 -14.84 -1.85 -50.47
C GLY A 2 -13.75 -1.21 -49.57
N ILE A 3 -14.18 -0.48 -48.58
CA ILE A 3 -13.39 -0.07 -47.44
C ILE A 3 -13.77 -1.02 -46.27
N SER A 4 -12.79 -1.73 -45.85
CA SER A 4 -12.65 -2.81 -44.92
C SER A 4 -13.45 -2.66 -43.62
N ASP A 5 -14.32 -3.62 -43.36
CA ASP A 5 -14.97 -4.01 -42.10
C ASP A 5 -13.95 -4.58 -41.10
N THR A 6 -13.07 -3.77 -40.55
CA THR A 6 -12.05 -4.28 -39.60
C THR A 6 -12.12 -3.66 -38.20
N LEU A 7 -13.22 -2.99 -37.84
CA LEU A 7 -13.37 -2.30 -36.54
C LEU A 7 -14.65 -2.65 -35.74
N LEU A 8 -15.40 -3.67 -36.14
CA LEU A 8 -16.49 -4.21 -35.32
C LEU A 8 -15.98 -5.44 -34.57
N GLY A 9 -15.70 -5.25 -33.27
CA GLY A 9 -15.30 -6.34 -32.38
C GLY A 9 -16.22 -7.56 -32.55
N ARG A 10 -15.63 -8.72 -32.86
CA ARG A 10 -16.31 -10.00 -32.95
C ARG A 10 -17.19 -10.21 -31.72
N LYS A 11 -18.53 -10.15 -31.90
CA LYS A 11 -19.44 -10.76 -30.94
C LYS A 11 -19.05 -12.24 -30.83
N ASN A 12 -18.92 -12.78 -29.62
CA ASN A 12 -18.89 -14.23 -29.48
C ASN A 12 -20.15 -14.78 -30.12
N ALA A 13 -20.01 -15.63 -31.11
CA ALA A 13 -21.11 -16.14 -31.91
C ALA A 13 -22.23 -16.84 -31.10
N ASP A 14 -21.92 -17.24 -29.87
CA ASP A 14 -22.77 -18.05 -28.99
C ASP A 14 -23.45 -17.27 -27.85
N GLY A 15 -23.23 -15.96 -27.70
CA GLY A 15 -23.85 -15.15 -26.63
C GLY A 15 -23.39 -15.51 -25.22
N ASN A 16 -22.40 -16.38 -25.07
CA ASN A 16 -21.84 -16.78 -23.78
C ASN A 16 -20.97 -15.68 -23.16
N PRO A 17 -20.96 -15.51 -21.83
CA PRO A 17 -20.07 -14.56 -21.16
C PRO A 17 -18.61 -14.89 -21.43
N TYR A 18 -17.79 -13.86 -21.67
CA TYR A 18 -16.35 -14.00 -21.90
C TYR A 18 -15.58 -12.91 -21.19
N ILE A 19 -14.58 -13.26 -20.38
CA ILE A 19 -13.73 -12.32 -19.63
C ILE A 19 -12.45 -12.06 -20.44
N GLU A 20 -12.22 -10.79 -20.79
CA GLU A 20 -11.00 -10.34 -21.45
C GLU A 20 -9.92 -9.96 -20.44
N ALA A 21 -10.28 -9.18 -19.38
CA ALA A 21 -9.36 -8.70 -18.37
C ALA A 21 -10.05 -8.48 -17.02
N ILE A 22 -9.23 -8.42 -15.94
CA ILE A 22 -9.64 -7.99 -14.60
C ILE A 22 -8.73 -6.83 -14.18
N GLU A 23 -9.33 -5.70 -13.79
CA GLU A 23 -8.63 -4.45 -13.49
C GLU A 23 -9.02 -3.89 -12.11
N PRO A 24 -8.10 -3.86 -11.15
CA PRO A 24 -6.77 -4.47 -11.17
C PRO A 24 -6.84 -6.00 -11.03
N ALA A 25 -5.77 -6.68 -11.45
CA ALA A 25 -5.65 -8.14 -11.32
C ALA A 25 -5.22 -8.59 -9.91
N ALA A 26 -5.26 -7.69 -8.93
CA ALA A 26 -5.00 -7.98 -7.53
C ALA A 26 -5.95 -7.17 -6.63
N SER A 27 -6.35 -7.76 -5.49
CA SER A 27 -7.31 -7.13 -4.57
C SER A 27 -7.15 -7.62 -3.14
N LEU A 28 -7.56 -6.77 -2.18
CA LEU A 28 -7.94 -7.24 -0.85
C LEU A 28 -9.37 -7.79 -0.89
N PRO A 29 -9.77 -8.65 0.07
CA PRO A 29 -11.17 -8.92 0.34
C PRO A 29 -11.95 -7.61 0.54
N GLY A 30 -13.16 -7.51 -0.02
CA GLY A 30 -13.96 -6.29 -0.03
C GLY A 30 -13.57 -5.24 -1.08
N GLY A 31 -12.45 -5.41 -1.78
CA GLY A 31 -12.05 -4.54 -2.89
C GLY A 31 -12.93 -4.72 -4.12
N GLU A 32 -13.05 -3.68 -4.94
CA GLU A 32 -13.85 -3.70 -6.16
C GLU A 32 -12.94 -3.78 -7.38
N VAL A 33 -13.20 -4.77 -8.24
CA VAL A 33 -12.49 -4.98 -9.50
C VAL A 33 -13.44 -4.80 -10.67
N ARG A 34 -12.91 -4.27 -11.78
CA ARG A 34 -13.59 -4.18 -13.05
C ARG A 34 -13.24 -5.40 -13.89
N ILE A 35 -14.23 -6.19 -14.24
CA ILE A 35 -14.11 -7.31 -15.15
C ILE A 35 -14.51 -6.78 -16.52
N VAL A 36 -13.62 -6.81 -17.48
CA VAL A 36 -13.85 -6.37 -18.87
C VAL A 36 -14.09 -7.62 -19.72
N GLY A 37 -15.06 -7.56 -20.63
CA GLY A 37 -15.37 -8.73 -21.43
C GLY A 37 -16.52 -8.52 -22.40
N LYS A 38 -17.20 -9.58 -22.75
CA LYS A 38 -18.33 -9.60 -23.68
C LYS A 38 -19.48 -10.42 -23.11
N SER A 39 -20.70 -10.03 -23.44
CA SER A 39 -21.92 -10.73 -22.99
C SER A 39 -22.00 -10.87 -21.46
N LEU A 40 -21.51 -9.88 -20.70
CA LEU A 40 -21.46 -9.91 -19.24
C LEU A 40 -22.80 -9.55 -18.61
N LYS A 41 -23.71 -8.92 -19.37
CA LYS A 41 -25.08 -8.62 -18.97
C LYS A 41 -26.02 -9.64 -19.58
N PRO A 42 -26.75 -10.42 -18.76
CA PRO A 42 -27.69 -11.40 -19.29
C PRO A 42 -28.94 -10.73 -19.89
N PRO A 43 -29.68 -11.42 -20.76
CA PRO A 43 -31.01 -11.01 -21.20
C PRO A 43 -31.95 -10.83 -20.00
N LYS A 44 -33.01 -10.06 -20.20
CA LYS A 44 -33.91 -9.40 -19.24
C LYS A 44 -34.37 -10.15 -17.97
N LEU A 45 -34.17 -11.44 -17.81
CA LEU A 45 -34.72 -12.23 -16.68
C LEU A 45 -33.66 -13.03 -15.89
N ALA A 46 -32.43 -13.10 -16.32
CA ALA A 46 -31.40 -13.84 -15.60
C ALA A 46 -30.48 -12.88 -14.84
N ARG A 47 -30.10 -13.29 -13.62
CA ARG A 47 -29.09 -12.57 -12.85
C ARG A 47 -27.73 -13.23 -13.07
N PRO A 48 -26.70 -12.48 -13.49
CA PRO A 48 -25.38 -13.05 -13.58
C PRO A 48 -24.85 -13.35 -12.17
N HIS A 49 -24.02 -14.38 -12.07
CA HIS A 49 -23.26 -14.69 -10.87
C HIS A 49 -21.78 -14.56 -11.17
N VAL A 50 -21.02 -13.98 -10.25
CA VAL A 50 -19.57 -13.93 -10.31
C VAL A 50 -19.01 -14.76 -9.15
N SER A 51 -18.02 -15.60 -9.43
CA SER A 51 -17.31 -16.36 -8.42
C SER A 51 -15.80 -16.10 -8.49
N PHE A 52 -15.17 -16.06 -7.33
CA PHE A 52 -13.74 -15.92 -7.13
C PHE A 52 -13.23 -17.21 -6.52
N SER A 53 -12.58 -18.06 -7.32
CA SER A 53 -12.14 -19.40 -6.90
C SER A 53 -13.25 -20.23 -6.23
N GLY A 54 -14.47 -20.17 -6.79
CA GLY A 54 -15.64 -20.85 -6.25
C GLY A 54 -16.41 -20.09 -5.16
N VAL A 55 -15.87 -19.02 -4.58
CA VAL A 55 -16.58 -18.19 -3.60
C VAL A 55 -17.40 -17.11 -4.30
N ALA A 56 -18.68 -17.00 -3.97
CA ALA A 56 -19.59 -16.05 -4.61
C ALA A 56 -19.22 -14.59 -4.29
N GLY A 57 -19.00 -13.78 -5.32
CA GLY A 57 -18.79 -12.34 -5.21
C GLY A 57 -20.07 -11.54 -5.37
N SER A 58 -20.04 -10.28 -4.94
CA SER A 58 -21.16 -9.35 -5.09
C SER A 58 -20.99 -8.48 -6.33
N ILE A 59 -21.99 -8.45 -7.21
CA ILE A 59 -22.00 -7.59 -8.38
C ILE A 59 -22.51 -6.21 -7.96
N VAL A 60 -21.70 -5.18 -8.19
CA VAL A 60 -22.04 -3.77 -7.93
C VAL A 60 -22.73 -3.18 -9.15
N MET A 61 -22.23 -3.49 -10.34
CA MET A 61 -22.77 -3.02 -11.63
C MET A 61 -22.41 -3.99 -12.73
N SER A 62 -23.28 -4.15 -13.73
CA SER A 62 -22.97 -4.91 -14.94
C SER A 62 -23.51 -4.23 -16.20
N SER A 63 -22.75 -4.31 -17.28
CA SER A 63 -23.10 -3.95 -18.65
C SER A 63 -22.73 -5.08 -19.60
N GLU A 64 -22.92 -4.90 -20.90
CA GLU A 64 -22.54 -5.90 -21.93
C GLU A 64 -21.03 -6.17 -21.96
N ASP A 65 -20.22 -5.14 -21.71
CA ASP A 65 -18.76 -5.12 -21.93
C ASP A 65 -17.94 -5.01 -20.63
N PHE A 66 -18.59 -4.74 -19.50
CA PHE A 66 -17.91 -4.75 -18.20
C PHE A 66 -18.84 -5.09 -17.04
N MET A 67 -18.23 -5.57 -15.96
CA MET A 67 -18.85 -5.79 -14.65
C MET A 67 -17.95 -5.25 -13.57
N ILE A 68 -18.52 -4.56 -12.57
CA ILE A 68 -17.83 -4.23 -11.33
C ILE A 68 -18.29 -5.23 -10.28
N ALA A 69 -17.33 -5.96 -9.72
CA ALA A 69 -17.60 -6.96 -8.71
C ALA A 69 -16.74 -6.73 -7.47
N ARG A 70 -17.31 -7.00 -6.31
CA ARG A 70 -16.61 -6.95 -5.02
C ARG A 70 -16.08 -8.33 -4.70
N VAL A 71 -14.77 -8.37 -4.39
CA VAL A 71 -14.07 -9.60 -4.00
C VAL A 71 -14.58 -10.06 -2.63
N PRO A 72 -15.07 -11.30 -2.50
CA PRO A 72 -15.61 -11.79 -1.23
C PRO A 72 -14.51 -12.07 -0.20
N TYR A 73 -14.87 -12.01 1.08
CA TYR A 73 -14.00 -12.50 2.14
C TYR A 73 -13.86 -14.03 2.05
N GLY A 74 -12.67 -14.53 2.37
CA GLY A 74 -12.36 -15.95 2.34
C GLY A 74 -12.06 -16.53 0.95
N ALA A 75 -12.14 -15.74 -0.13
CA ALA A 75 -11.73 -16.20 -1.44
C ALA A 75 -10.19 -16.30 -1.54
N PRO A 76 -9.62 -17.42 -1.98
CA PRO A 76 -8.20 -17.51 -2.30
C PRO A 76 -7.92 -16.88 -3.68
N SER A 77 -6.64 -16.62 -3.95
CA SER A 77 -6.19 -16.29 -5.32
C SER A 77 -6.56 -17.40 -6.30
N GLY A 78 -6.90 -17.05 -7.55
CA GLY A 78 -7.21 -18.01 -8.59
C GLY A 78 -8.21 -17.48 -9.61
N GLN A 79 -9.10 -18.31 -10.10
CA GLN A 79 -9.95 -18.02 -11.26
C GLN A 79 -11.20 -17.22 -10.87
N VAL A 80 -11.47 -16.15 -11.60
CA VAL A 80 -12.77 -15.47 -11.63
C VAL A 80 -13.58 -16.03 -12.78
N VAL A 81 -14.83 -16.40 -12.51
CA VAL A 81 -15.76 -16.94 -13.49
C VAL A 81 -17.10 -16.21 -13.35
N ILE A 82 -17.68 -15.84 -14.49
CA ILE A 82 -19.04 -15.32 -14.55
C ILE A 82 -19.94 -16.40 -15.14
N SER A 83 -21.06 -16.67 -14.47
CA SER A 83 -22.07 -17.60 -14.98
C SER A 83 -23.40 -16.88 -15.18
N SER A 84 -24.07 -17.18 -16.28
CA SER A 84 -25.36 -16.62 -16.65
C SER A 84 -26.12 -17.62 -17.53
N ASN A 85 -27.42 -17.82 -17.26
CA ASN A 85 -28.29 -18.72 -18.01
C ASN A 85 -27.74 -20.14 -18.24
N GLY A 86 -27.04 -20.70 -17.25
CA GLY A 86 -26.45 -22.04 -17.37
C GLY A 86 -25.12 -22.09 -18.14
N HIS A 87 -24.64 -20.96 -18.65
CA HIS A 87 -23.35 -20.84 -19.32
C HIS A 87 -22.33 -20.16 -18.41
N ALA A 88 -21.09 -20.67 -18.42
CA ALA A 88 -19.97 -20.10 -17.68
C ALA A 88 -18.97 -19.42 -18.65
N SER A 89 -18.35 -18.34 -18.21
CA SER A 89 -17.26 -17.72 -18.94
C SER A 89 -15.99 -18.58 -18.88
N ASN A 90 -14.99 -18.20 -19.69
CA ASN A 90 -13.60 -18.57 -19.38
C ASN A 90 -13.22 -18.06 -17.99
N GLY A 91 -12.23 -18.73 -17.36
CA GLY A 91 -11.60 -18.25 -16.12
C GLY A 91 -10.53 -17.21 -16.41
N ARG A 92 -10.42 -16.21 -15.53
CA ARG A 92 -9.30 -15.24 -15.49
C ARG A 92 -8.73 -15.16 -14.10
N GLU A 93 -7.40 -15.13 -14.02
CA GLU A 93 -6.70 -15.11 -12.74
C GLU A 93 -6.79 -13.76 -12.04
N ILE A 94 -6.98 -13.81 -10.72
CA ILE A 94 -6.84 -12.69 -9.81
C ILE A 94 -5.97 -13.11 -8.61
N LYS A 95 -5.15 -12.17 -8.13
CA LYS A 95 -4.43 -12.32 -6.87
C LYS A 95 -5.25 -11.70 -5.75
N ILE A 96 -5.51 -12.47 -4.68
CA ILE A 96 -6.28 -11.99 -3.53
C ILE A 96 -5.39 -12.06 -2.29
N ALA A 97 -5.25 -10.92 -1.61
CA ALA A 97 -4.47 -10.85 -0.38
C ALA A 97 -5.18 -11.58 0.75
N GLN A 98 -4.40 -12.28 1.57
CA GLN A 98 -4.90 -13.01 2.73
C GLN A 98 -4.61 -12.25 4.01
N ALA A 99 -5.60 -12.15 4.91
CA ALA A 99 -5.40 -11.57 6.22
C ALA A 99 -4.43 -12.44 7.05
N ILE A 100 -3.38 -11.83 7.57
CA ILE A 100 -2.39 -12.48 8.44
C ILE A 100 -2.45 -11.96 9.88
N ALA A 101 -3.07 -10.82 10.10
CA ALA A 101 -3.33 -10.28 11.43
C ALA A 101 -4.52 -9.30 11.38
N GLU A 102 -5.31 -9.27 12.43
CA GLU A 102 -6.48 -8.41 12.56
C GLU A 102 -6.46 -7.65 13.90
N ASN A 103 -7.22 -6.55 13.98
CA ASN A 103 -7.35 -5.70 15.16
C ASN A 103 -6.03 -5.08 15.65
N LEU A 104 -5.12 -4.75 14.70
CA LEU A 104 -3.81 -4.16 15.01
C LEU A 104 -3.75 -2.63 14.83
N HIS A 105 -4.73 -2.01 14.20
CA HIS A 105 -4.81 -0.57 13.96
C HIS A 105 -3.51 0.10 13.47
N PRO A 106 -2.88 -0.40 12.38
CA PRO A 106 -1.70 0.21 11.80
C PRO A 106 -1.95 1.65 11.34
N VAL A 107 -0.94 2.51 11.42
CA VAL A 107 -1.03 3.93 11.03
C VAL A 107 0.01 4.34 9.99
N ALA A 108 0.91 3.44 9.63
CA ALA A 108 1.99 3.68 8.66
C ALA A 108 2.32 2.39 7.90
N ASN A 109 3.39 2.43 7.10
CA ASN A 109 3.94 1.24 6.46
C ASN A 109 4.28 0.17 7.50
N PRO A 110 4.02 -1.10 7.22
CA PRO A 110 4.69 -2.19 7.92
C PRO A 110 6.19 -2.15 7.60
N ALA A 111 7.03 -2.59 8.51
CA ALA A 111 8.46 -2.75 8.30
C ALA A 111 8.85 -4.23 8.39
N LEU A 112 9.88 -4.62 7.63
CA LEU A 112 10.39 -5.99 7.62
C LEU A 112 11.83 -5.99 8.10
N ASP A 113 12.17 -6.96 8.98
CA ASP A 113 13.56 -7.23 9.33
C ASP A 113 14.27 -8.12 8.30
N LEU A 114 15.56 -8.36 8.51
CA LEU A 114 16.39 -9.18 7.64
C LEU A 114 15.94 -10.64 7.57
N GLU A 115 15.22 -11.12 8.56
CA GLU A 115 14.68 -12.48 8.67
C GLU A 115 13.30 -12.60 7.98
N GLY A 116 12.68 -11.49 7.60
CA GLY A 116 11.36 -11.43 6.98
C GLY A 116 10.20 -11.35 7.98
N ASN A 117 10.48 -11.12 9.26
CA ASN A 117 9.42 -10.81 10.22
C ASN A 117 8.85 -9.41 9.94
N ILE A 118 7.56 -9.25 10.16
CA ILE A 118 6.81 -8.04 9.89
C ILE A 118 6.55 -7.32 11.21
N TYR A 119 6.79 -6.02 11.24
CA TYR A 119 6.51 -5.16 12.38
C TYR A 119 5.48 -4.11 12.00
N VAL A 120 4.47 -3.97 12.85
CA VAL A 120 3.39 -3.00 12.65
C VAL A 120 3.11 -2.24 13.94
N THR A 121 2.89 -0.94 13.80
CA THR A 121 2.51 -0.09 14.92
C THR A 121 1.05 -0.34 15.31
N PHE A 122 0.77 -0.25 16.61
CA PHE A 122 -0.57 -0.09 17.14
C PHE A 122 -0.64 1.30 17.76
N SER A 123 -1.40 2.22 17.17
CA SER A 123 -1.43 3.60 17.63
C SER A 123 -2.85 4.02 18.01
N GLY A 124 -3.04 4.33 19.27
CA GLY A 124 -4.27 4.95 19.78
C GLY A 124 -4.42 6.42 19.40
N GLY A 125 -5.44 7.10 19.93
CA GLY A 125 -5.58 8.55 19.85
C GLY A 125 -4.32 9.28 20.39
N ARG A 126 -4.12 10.55 20.02
CA ARG A 126 -2.96 11.32 20.50
C ARG A 126 -2.93 11.39 22.02
N GLY A 127 -1.82 10.97 22.63
CA GLY A 127 -1.66 10.90 24.08
C GLY A 127 -2.37 9.71 24.75
N GLN A 128 -3.01 8.84 23.98
CA GLN A 128 -3.62 7.62 24.49
C GLN A 128 -2.56 6.54 24.66
N LYS A 129 -2.40 6.03 25.89
CA LYS A 129 -1.58 4.85 26.16
C LYS A 129 -2.27 3.60 25.62
N VAL A 130 -1.53 2.78 24.90
CA VAL A 130 -1.99 1.48 24.38
C VAL A 130 -1.18 0.36 25.05
N PRO A 131 -1.75 -0.84 25.23
CA PRO A 131 -1.06 -1.91 25.93
C PRO A 131 0.16 -2.46 25.14
N VAL A 132 0.11 -2.38 23.82
CA VAL A 132 1.19 -2.79 22.93
C VAL A 132 1.37 -1.71 21.89
N SER A 133 2.60 -1.24 21.69
CA SER A 133 2.91 -0.18 20.73
C SER A 133 3.30 -0.73 19.36
N ILE A 134 3.97 -1.90 19.34
CA ILE A 134 4.39 -2.59 18.12
C ILE A 134 4.16 -4.07 18.29
N TYR A 135 3.54 -4.67 17.27
CA TYR A 135 3.42 -6.12 17.12
C TYR A 135 4.45 -6.64 16.12
N LYS A 136 4.98 -7.83 16.41
CA LYS A 136 5.79 -8.65 15.50
C LYS A 136 4.92 -9.78 14.96
N ILE A 137 4.95 -9.98 13.65
CA ILE A 137 4.33 -11.11 12.96
C ILE A 137 5.48 -11.91 12.36
N ASP A 138 5.68 -13.13 12.81
CA ASP A 138 6.77 -13.97 12.32
C ASP A 138 6.48 -14.55 10.93
N THR A 139 7.43 -15.24 10.33
CA THR A 139 7.32 -15.85 8.99
C THR A 139 6.26 -16.97 8.90
N ASN A 140 5.76 -17.46 10.04
CA ASN A 140 4.64 -18.40 10.14
C ASN A 140 3.32 -17.69 10.45
N TYR A 141 3.32 -16.33 10.41
CA TYR A 141 2.18 -15.46 10.73
C TYR A 141 1.70 -15.53 12.18
N ASN A 142 2.55 -15.94 13.12
CA ASN A 142 2.24 -15.81 14.54
C ASN A 142 2.42 -14.35 14.97
N VAL A 143 1.34 -13.77 15.53
CA VAL A 143 1.31 -12.38 16.01
C VAL A 143 1.72 -12.36 17.49
N ARG A 144 2.69 -11.50 17.84
CA ARG A 144 3.16 -11.33 19.23
C ARG A 144 3.38 -9.86 19.56
N PRO A 145 3.11 -9.43 20.80
CA PRO A 145 3.61 -8.16 21.30
C PRO A 145 5.14 -8.10 21.17
N PHE A 146 5.67 -6.99 20.67
CA PHE A 146 7.12 -6.78 20.56
C PHE A 146 7.57 -5.62 21.42
N LEU A 147 6.85 -4.49 21.39
CA LEU A 147 7.17 -3.30 22.14
C LEU A 147 5.92 -2.77 22.83
N SER A 148 6.06 -2.41 24.10
CA SER A 148 5.06 -1.74 24.92
C SER A 148 5.56 -0.37 25.37
N ASP A 149 4.69 0.42 25.97
CA ASP A 149 5.01 1.70 26.63
C ASP A 149 5.56 2.83 25.73
N LEU A 150 5.62 2.66 24.40
CA LEU A 150 5.92 3.74 23.48
C LEU A 150 4.62 4.41 23.03
N MET A 151 4.42 5.65 23.45
CA MET A 151 3.22 6.40 23.09
C MET A 151 3.23 6.82 21.62
N ASN A 152 2.11 6.53 20.94
CA ASN A 152 1.88 6.96 19.57
C ASN A 152 3.02 6.64 18.59
N ALA A 153 3.55 5.41 18.67
CA ALA A 153 4.46 4.88 17.66
C ALA A 153 3.88 5.06 16.25
N THR A 154 4.67 5.53 15.29
CA THR A 154 4.17 5.86 13.94
C THR A 154 5.02 5.22 12.85
N GLY A 155 6.19 5.74 12.53
CA GLY A 155 7.10 5.17 11.54
C GLY A 155 8.02 4.12 12.14
N ILE A 156 8.31 3.06 11.39
CA ILE A 156 9.32 2.04 11.73
C ILE A 156 10.28 1.94 10.56
N ALA A 157 11.57 1.93 10.83
CA ALA A 157 12.62 1.62 9.85
C ALA A 157 13.70 0.76 10.51
N PHE A 158 14.41 -0.01 9.70
CA PHE A 158 15.61 -0.75 10.11
C PHE A 158 16.82 -0.15 9.43
N ASP A 159 17.94 -0.08 10.15
CA ASP A 159 19.23 0.24 9.52
C ASP A 159 19.87 -1.00 8.88
N ALA A 160 21.04 -0.81 8.26
CA ALA A 160 21.76 -1.90 7.60
C ALA A 160 22.25 -3.00 8.56
N GLU A 161 22.39 -2.70 9.85
CA GLU A 161 22.76 -3.66 10.90
C GLU A 161 21.53 -4.41 11.45
N GLY A 162 20.32 -4.07 10.99
CA GLY A 162 19.07 -4.68 11.44
C GLY A 162 18.55 -4.14 12.77
N LEU A 163 19.02 -2.98 13.21
CA LEU A 163 18.48 -2.29 14.39
C LEU A 163 17.21 -1.53 14.00
N MET A 164 16.20 -1.63 14.85
CA MET A 164 14.93 -0.95 14.64
C MET A 164 14.96 0.49 15.14
N TYR A 165 14.36 1.38 14.35
CA TYR A 165 14.09 2.76 14.75
C TYR A 165 12.59 3.03 14.64
N VAL A 166 12.06 3.77 15.62
CA VAL A 166 10.62 4.05 15.72
C VAL A 166 10.42 5.53 16.07
N SER A 167 9.61 6.21 15.28
CA SER A 167 9.18 7.57 15.59
C SER A 167 7.97 7.59 16.51
N SER A 168 7.94 8.54 17.43
CA SER A 168 6.79 8.84 18.30
C SER A 168 6.23 10.22 17.94
N ARG A 169 4.98 10.25 17.50
CA ARG A 169 4.27 11.50 17.24
C ARG A 169 3.79 12.22 18.49
N TYR A 170 3.95 11.60 19.65
CA TYR A 170 3.55 12.19 20.94
C TYR A 170 4.56 13.21 21.43
N ASP A 171 5.85 12.84 21.44
CA ASP A 171 6.95 13.61 22.01
C ASP A 171 7.96 14.11 20.96
N GLY A 172 7.78 13.76 19.68
CA GLY A 172 8.68 14.19 18.62
C GLY A 172 10.05 13.54 18.67
N THR A 173 10.11 12.32 19.19
CA THR A 173 11.35 11.55 19.41
C THR A 173 11.44 10.37 18.44
N VAL A 174 12.65 10.03 18.01
CA VAL A 174 12.96 8.74 17.40
C VAL A 174 13.71 7.91 18.44
N TYR A 175 13.20 6.71 18.64
CA TYR A 175 13.81 5.70 19.52
C TYR A 175 14.50 4.64 18.70
N ARG A 176 15.68 4.21 19.15
CA ARG A 176 16.33 2.98 18.70
C ARG A 176 15.92 1.85 19.62
N VAL A 177 15.47 0.75 19.03
CA VAL A 177 14.92 -0.41 19.75
C VAL A 177 15.79 -1.63 19.49
N ALA A 178 16.31 -2.21 20.55
CA ALA A 178 17.07 -3.46 20.49
C ALA A 178 16.14 -4.68 20.26
N GLN A 179 16.70 -5.82 19.86
CA GLN A 179 15.95 -7.06 19.64
C GLN A 179 15.18 -7.56 20.87
N ASN A 180 15.63 -7.22 22.06
CA ASN A 180 14.95 -7.55 23.32
C ASN A 180 13.87 -6.53 23.73
N GLY A 181 13.57 -5.53 22.89
CA GLY A 181 12.59 -4.49 23.14
C GLY A 181 13.13 -3.31 24.00
N THR A 182 14.41 -3.28 24.36
CA THR A 182 14.97 -2.13 25.09
C THR A 182 15.03 -0.91 24.18
N MET A 183 14.45 0.21 24.62
CA MET A 183 14.44 1.48 23.91
C MET A 183 15.53 2.42 24.43
N THR A 184 16.16 3.14 23.51
CA THR A 184 17.03 4.28 23.81
C THR A 184 16.68 5.45 22.90
N THR A 185 16.68 6.68 23.43
CA THR A 185 16.50 7.89 22.62
C THR A 185 17.62 7.98 21.58
N TYR A 186 17.24 8.10 20.31
CA TYR A 186 18.17 8.30 19.22
C TYR A 186 18.27 9.77 18.82
N ALA A 187 17.13 10.43 18.62
CA ALA A 187 17.02 11.87 18.35
C ALA A 187 15.70 12.40 18.89
N GLU A 188 15.67 13.66 19.32
CA GLU A 188 14.50 14.30 19.94
C GLU A 188 14.33 15.77 19.47
N GLY A 189 13.19 16.39 19.80
CA GLY A 189 12.94 17.79 19.48
C GLY A 189 12.31 18.03 18.10
N MET A 190 11.77 16.99 17.48
CA MET A 190 11.16 17.05 16.13
C MET A 190 9.64 17.16 16.20
N GLY A 191 9.06 18.21 16.74
CA GLY A 191 7.61 18.50 16.70
C GLY A 191 6.69 17.27 16.76
N VAL A 192 6.11 16.85 15.63
CA VAL A 192 5.25 15.66 15.49
C VAL A 192 5.91 14.66 14.52
N ALA A 193 6.92 13.93 15.01
CA ALA A 193 7.66 12.95 14.21
C ALA A 193 6.75 11.82 13.72
N THR A 194 6.79 11.52 12.41
CA THR A 194 5.91 10.53 11.78
C THR A 194 6.69 9.53 10.93
N GLY A 195 6.64 9.60 9.60
CA GLY A 195 7.37 8.67 8.74
C GLY A 195 8.88 8.82 8.87
N ILE A 196 9.58 7.71 8.81
CA ILE A 196 11.05 7.66 8.86
C ILE A 196 11.58 6.75 7.76
N ALA A 197 12.77 7.08 7.23
CA ALA A 197 13.47 6.26 6.25
C ALA A 197 14.98 6.49 6.33
N PHE A 198 15.77 5.47 6.07
CA PHE A 198 17.22 5.57 5.88
C PHE A 198 17.60 5.79 4.43
N ASP A 199 18.64 6.57 4.17
CA ASP A 199 19.31 6.61 2.88
C ASP A 199 20.42 5.52 2.81
N HIS A 200 21.06 5.40 1.65
CA HIS A 200 22.16 4.44 1.45
C HIS A 200 23.39 4.73 2.33
N ASP A 201 23.59 5.99 2.73
CA ASP A 201 24.67 6.41 3.62
C ASP A 201 24.32 6.22 5.10
N GLN A 202 23.15 5.59 5.39
CA GLN A 202 22.63 5.36 6.74
C GLN A 202 22.35 6.66 7.53
N ASN A 203 22.01 7.75 6.85
CA ASN A 203 21.38 8.89 7.50
C ASN A 203 19.88 8.60 7.65
N LEU A 204 19.31 8.97 8.79
CA LEU A 204 17.89 8.82 9.04
C LEU A 204 17.14 10.11 8.66
N TYR A 205 16.09 9.96 7.89
CA TYR A 205 15.18 11.07 7.57
C TYR A 205 13.88 10.90 8.32
N VAL A 206 13.37 12.01 8.86
CA VAL A 206 12.16 12.04 9.69
C VAL A 206 11.22 13.13 9.20
N GLY A 207 9.98 12.76 8.89
CA GLY A 207 8.93 13.71 8.55
C GLY A 207 8.22 14.22 9.80
N ASP A 208 8.25 15.52 10.02
CA ASP A 208 7.46 16.21 11.03
C ASP A 208 6.20 16.82 10.39
N ARG A 209 5.04 16.53 10.93
CA ARG A 209 3.74 17.01 10.41
C ARG A 209 3.63 18.53 10.28
N THR A 210 4.49 19.30 10.96
CA THR A 210 4.51 20.76 10.85
C THR A 210 5.08 21.24 9.52
N GLY A 211 5.63 20.34 8.69
CA GLY A 211 6.15 20.63 7.36
C GLY A 211 7.66 20.44 7.23
N THR A 212 8.34 19.99 8.27
CA THR A 212 9.80 19.82 8.24
C THR A 212 10.18 18.38 7.93
N ILE A 213 11.12 18.18 7.04
CA ILE A 213 11.86 16.91 6.89
C ILE A 213 13.22 17.12 7.55
N TRP A 214 13.47 16.34 8.57
CA TRP A 214 14.75 16.31 9.28
C TRP A 214 15.67 15.28 8.68
N ARG A 215 16.97 15.57 8.62
CA ARG A 215 18.04 14.61 8.37
C ARG A 215 18.87 14.46 9.63
N ILE A 216 19.06 13.24 10.08
CA ILE A 216 19.91 12.88 11.22
C ILE A 216 21.07 12.08 10.67
N ALA A 217 22.25 12.66 10.73
CA ALA A 217 23.48 12.02 10.28
C ALA A 217 23.90 10.88 11.22
N ARG A 218 24.83 10.02 10.77
CA ARG A 218 25.31 8.87 11.58
C ARG A 218 25.94 9.29 12.92
N ASP A 219 26.52 10.48 12.99
CA ASP A 219 27.05 11.10 14.21
C ASP A 219 25.97 11.76 15.10
N ARG A 220 24.69 11.59 14.71
CA ARG A 220 23.49 12.14 15.34
C ARG A 220 23.33 13.67 15.22
N GLN A 221 24.11 14.34 14.39
CA GLN A 221 23.82 15.73 14.07
C GLN A 221 22.51 15.81 13.29
N MET A 222 21.62 16.71 13.72
CA MET A 222 20.29 16.89 13.15
C MET A 222 20.20 18.18 12.37
N PHE A 223 19.67 18.11 11.15
CA PHE A 223 19.54 19.23 10.24
C PHE A 223 18.12 19.30 9.67
N VAL A 224 17.63 20.53 9.44
CA VAL A 224 16.47 20.73 8.56
C VAL A 224 16.93 20.41 7.13
N PHE A 225 16.35 19.39 6.54
CA PHE A 225 16.71 18.93 5.19
C PHE A 225 15.82 19.59 4.13
N ALA A 226 14.50 19.62 4.38
CA ALA A 226 13.54 20.25 3.47
C ALA A 226 12.33 20.77 4.25
N THR A 227 11.58 21.67 3.62
CA THR A 227 10.32 22.19 4.16
C THR A 227 9.21 21.99 3.13
N LEU A 228 8.09 21.46 3.56
CA LEU A 228 6.88 21.21 2.79
C LEU A 228 5.67 21.89 3.44
N GLU A 229 4.51 21.81 2.78
CA GLU A 229 3.23 22.19 3.37
C GLU A 229 2.90 21.26 4.54
N PRO A 230 2.43 21.78 5.70
CA PRO A 230 2.03 20.95 6.84
C PRO A 230 1.00 19.88 6.48
N SER A 231 1.18 18.68 7.01
CA SER A 231 0.28 17.57 6.75
C SER A 231 -0.80 17.42 7.83
N VAL A 232 -2.03 17.07 7.43
CA VAL A 232 -3.13 16.73 8.35
C VAL A 232 -3.03 15.32 8.92
N ALA A 233 -2.15 14.48 8.35
CA ALA A 233 -1.86 13.13 8.78
C ALA A 233 -0.35 12.89 8.90
N ALA A 234 0.10 11.63 8.94
CA ALA A 234 1.52 11.33 8.91
C ALA A 234 2.14 11.68 7.56
N TYR A 235 3.38 12.20 7.57
CA TYR A 235 4.25 12.10 6.41
C TYR A 235 4.71 10.65 6.27
N HIS A 236 4.87 10.21 5.03
CA HIS A 236 5.51 8.94 4.72
C HIS A 236 6.69 9.21 3.79
N LEU A 237 7.79 8.54 4.03
CA LEU A 237 9.04 8.72 3.35
C LEU A 237 9.47 7.40 2.71
N ALA A 238 10.02 7.47 1.49
CA ALA A 238 10.66 6.32 0.86
C ALA A 238 11.78 6.81 -0.06
N PHE A 239 12.91 6.13 -0.04
CA PHE A 239 13.96 6.34 -1.03
C PHE A 239 13.71 5.48 -2.26
N SER A 240 13.87 6.07 -3.42
CA SER A 240 13.92 5.35 -4.69
C SER A 240 15.26 4.64 -4.86
N PRO A 241 15.37 3.66 -5.80
CA PRO A 241 16.63 2.95 -6.04
C PRO A 241 17.82 3.85 -6.36
N ASN A 242 17.58 5.04 -6.91
CA ASN A 242 18.63 6.03 -7.25
C ASN A 242 18.91 7.04 -6.11
N GLY A 243 18.38 6.82 -4.91
CA GLY A 243 18.66 7.65 -3.73
C GLY A 243 17.84 8.96 -3.63
N THR A 244 16.85 9.19 -4.50
CA THR A 244 15.94 10.33 -4.36
C THR A 244 14.91 10.07 -3.27
N LEU A 245 14.72 11.02 -2.36
CA LEU A 245 13.69 10.92 -1.34
C LEU A 245 12.32 11.29 -1.92
N TYR A 246 11.33 10.43 -1.69
CA TYR A 246 9.93 10.68 -2.00
C TYR A 246 9.14 10.90 -0.70
N VAL A 247 8.23 11.86 -0.73
CA VAL A 247 7.43 12.25 0.43
C VAL A 247 5.96 12.34 0.06
N THR A 248 5.11 11.70 0.86
CA THR A 248 3.66 11.91 0.87
C THR A 248 3.26 12.51 2.20
N GLY A 249 2.26 13.38 2.18
CA GLY A 249 1.69 13.97 3.38
C GLY A 249 0.33 14.55 3.02
N PRO A 250 -0.78 13.86 3.36
CA PRO A 250 -2.12 14.36 3.03
C PRO A 250 -2.35 15.75 3.63
N THR A 251 -2.87 16.67 2.81
CA THR A 251 -3.29 18.00 3.22
C THR A 251 -4.81 18.10 3.31
N THR A 252 -5.35 19.29 3.41
CA THR A 252 -6.80 19.52 3.29
C THR A 252 -7.29 19.51 1.83
N SER A 253 -6.38 19.40 0.87
CA SER A 253 -6.68 19.31 -0.56
C SER A 253 -7.32 17.95 -0.91
N SER A 254 -8.14 17.95 -1.96
CA SER A 254 -8.68 16.72 -2.55
C SER A 254 -7.70 16.06 -3.55
N TYR A 255 -6.63 16.77 -3.92
CA TYR A 255 -5.63 16.36 -4.92
C TYR A 255 -4.23 16.57 -4.37
N ASP A 256 -3.84 15.71 -3.44
CA ASP A 256 -2.53 15.76 -2.83
C ASP A 256 -1.42 15.40 -3.83
N ALA A 257 -0.23 15.92 -3.57
CA ALA A 257 0.95 15.62 -4.35
C ALA A 257 1.82 14.55 -3.68
N ILE A 258 2.61 13.86 -4.48
CA ILE A 258 3.82 13.19 -4.07
C ILE A 258 4.97 14.12 -4.42
N TYR A 259 5.82 14.39 -3.45
CA TYR A 259 6.99 15.25 -3.63
C TYR A 259 8.25 14.39 -3.76
N THR A 260 9.21 14.89 -4.52
CA THR A 260 10.61 14.46 -4.49
C THR A 260 11.44 15.52 -3.79
N VAL A 261 12.46 15.09 -3.09
CA VAL A 261 13.46 15.97 -2.47
C VAL A 261 14.82 15.49 -2.94
N ASP A 262 15.56 16.39 -3.60
CA ASP A 262 16.90 16.11 -4.11
C ASP A 262 17.93 16.08 -2.95
N PRO A 263 19.19 15.66 -3.18
CA PRO A 263 20.22 15.64 -2.14
C PRO A 263 20.56 17.02 -1.54
N HIS A 264 20.14 18.11 -2.18
CA HIS A 264 20.33 19.48 -1.70
C HIS A 264 19.13 20.03 -0.92
N GLY A 265 18.06 19.22 -0.77
CA GLY A 265 16.83 19.60 -0.08
C GLY A 265 15.82 20.34 -0.95
N THR A 266 16.02 20.40 -2.27
CA THR A 266 15.07 21.04 -3.19
C THR A 266 13.84 20.17 -3.36
N VAL A 267 12.66 20.74 -3.12
CA VAL A 267 11.38 20.05 -3.18
C VAL A 267 10.73 20.25 -4.55
N GLU A 268 10.34 19.19 -5.20
CA GLU A 268 9.60 19.21 -6.46
C GLU A 268 8.35 18.34 -6.42
N ASN A 269 7.33 18.71 -7.21
CA ASN A 269 6.17 17.85 -7.41
C ASN A 269 6.53 16.70 -8.37
N PHE A 270 6.51 15.46 -7.87
CA PHE A 270 6.66 14.28 -8.71
C PHE A 270 5.36 13.92 -9.42
N TYR A 271 4.26 13.77 -8.66
CA TYR A 271 2.96 13.38 -9.17
C TYR A 271 1.84 14.09 -8.40
N ARG A 272 0.76 14.47 -9.10
CA ARG A 272 -0.42 15.10 -8.50
C ARG A 272 -1.69 14.42 -9.02
N GLY A 273 -2.75 14.41 -8.20
CA GLY A 273 -4.06 13.86 -8.59
C GLY A 273 -4.45 12.59 -7.85
N LEU A 274 -3.72 12.23 -6.79
CA LEU A 274 -4.12 11.17 -5.87
C LEU A 274 -4.99 11.73 -4.74
N GLY A 275 -5.98 10.94 -4.32
CA GLY A 275 -6.71 11.23 -3.09
C GLY A 275 -6.01 10.60 -1.89
N ARG A 276 -5.60 11.41 -0.91
CA ARG A 276 -4.97 11.01 0.36
C ARG A 276 -3.83 9.99 0.19
N PRO A 277 -2.75 10.31 -0.52
CA PRO A 277 -1.60 9.44 -0.59
C PRO A 277 -0.99 9.26 0.81
N GLN A 278 -0.71 8.01 1.18
CA GLN A 278 -0.16 7.63 2.48
C GLN A 278 1.13 6.82 2.27
N GLY A 279 1.25 5.69 2.96
CA GLY A 279 2.43 4.84 2.88
C GLY A 279 2.77 4.40 1.47
N MET A 280 4.06 4.31 1.19
CA MET A 280 4.58 4.02 -0.14
C MET A 280 5.84 3.16 -0.06
N ALA A 281 6.12 2.45 -1.15
CA ALA A 281 7.32 1.65 -1.33
C ALA A 281 7.68 1.57 -2.83
N PHE A 282 8.96 1.33 -3.12
CA PHE A 282 9.47 1.11 -4.47
C PHE A 282 9.68 -0.37 -4.76
N ASP A 283 9.45 -0.78 -6.00
CA ASP A 283 9.99 -2.04 -6.51
C ASP A 283 11.41 -1.85 -7.08
N ALA A 284 12.09 -2.95 -7.40
CA ALA A 284 13.44 -2.92 -7.95
C ALA A 284 13.54 -2.27 -9.35
N ASN A 285 12.42 -2.09 -10.04
CA ASN A 285 12.35 -1.43 -11.34
C ASN A 285 12.10 0.08 -11.20
N GLY A 286 12.07 0.63 -9.99
CA GLY A 286 11.82 2.04 -9.73
C GLY A 286 10.35 2.45 -9.87
N ASN A 287 9.41 1.51 -9.92
CA ASN A 287 8.00 1.87 -9.83
C ASN A 287 7.65 2.18 -8.38
N LEU A 288 6.94 3.28 -8.18
CA LEU A 288 6.41 3.68 -6.88
C LEU A 288 5.01 3.09 -6.67
N TYR A 289 4.78 2.49 -5.52
CA TYR A 289 3.48 2.00 -5.08
C TYR A 289 3.02 2.78 -3.86
N VAL A 290 1.80 3.32 -3.90
CA VAL A 290 1.28 4.24 -2.88
C VAL A 290 -0.11 3.81 -2.44
N ALA A 291 -0.35 3.76 -1.15
CA ALA A 291 -1.69 3.62 -0.60
C ALA A 291 -2.47 4.93 -0.82
N ALA A 292 -3.41 4.93 -1.75
CA ALA A 292 -4.09 6.15 -2.20
C ALA A 292 -5.42 5.85 -2.92
N SER A 293 -6.07 6.90 -3.37
CA SER A 293 -7.20 6.83 -4.30
C SER A 293 -6.79 7.40 -5.66
N LEU A 294 -7.10 6.70 -6.74
CA LEU A 294 -6.92 7.14 -8.12
C LEU A 294 -8.28 7.17 -8.82
N ALA A 295 -8.69 8.34 -9.30
CA ALA A 295 -9.99 8.54 -9.96
C ALA A 295 -11.17 7.93 -9.16
N GLY A 296 -11.17 8.14 -7.82
CA GLY A 296 -12.20 7.65 -6.90
C GLY A 296 -12.06 6.17 -6.48
N LYS A 297 -11.17 5.39 -7.11
CA LYS A 297 -10.91 3.99 -6.75
C LYS A 297 -9.80 3.91 -5.70
N ARG A 298 -10.06 3.22 -4.59
CA ARG A 298 -9.13 3.08 -3.46
C ARG A 298 -8.30 1.81 -3.58
N GLY A 299 -7.02 1.94 -3.21
CA GLY A 299 -6.13 0.78 -3.23
C GLY A 299 -4.65 1.14 -3.13
N ILE A 300 -3.82 0.30 -3.70
CA ILE A 300 -2.43 0.61 -4.00
C ILE A 300 -2.35 1.09 -5.46
N VAL A 301 -1.89 2.31 -5.62
CA VAL A 301 -1.64 2.92 -6.94
C VAL A 301 -0.18 2.71 -7.30
N LYS A 302 0.08 2.14 -8.46
CA LYS A 302 1.40 2.05 -9.08
C LYS A 302 1.63 3.29 -9.93
N ILE A 303 2.78 3.92 -9.78
CA ILE A 303 3.26 5.02 -10.63
C ILE A 303 4.61 4.62 -11.20
N THR A 304 4.71 4.57 -12.51
CA THR A 304 5.95 4.24 -13.22
C THR A 304 6.92 5.43 -13.25
N PRO A 305 8.21 5.23 -13.54
CA PRO A 305 9.18 6.34 -13.65
C PRO A 305 8.77 7.41 -14.69
N ASP A 306 8.03 7.03 -15.74
CA ASP A 306 7.45 7.94 -16.73
C ASP A 306 6.09 8.55 -16.28
N LYS A 307 5.80 8.49 -14.98
CA LYS A 307 4.65 9.10 -14.31
C LYS A 307 3.28 8.58 -14.77
N LYS A 308 3.19 7.37 -15.30
CA LYS A 308 1.91 6.72 -15.58
C LYS A 308 1.37 6.05 -14.33
N ALA A 309 0.16 6.45 -13.92
CA ALA A 309 -0.50 5.90 -12.73
C ALA A 309 -1.57 4.88 -13.11
N SER A 310 -1.65 3.80 -12.35
CA SER A 310 -2.69 2.78 -12.45
C SER A 310 -3.00 2.18 -11.08
N LEU A 311 -4.24 1.74 -10.87
CA LEU A 311 -4.59 0.98 -9.67
C LEU A 311 -3.99 -0.43 -9.80
N ALA A 312 -3.10 -0.80 -8.90
CA ALA A 312 -2.41 -2.09 -8.91
C ALA A 312 -3.10 -3.14 -8.01
N ILE A 313 -3.62 -2.70 -6.86
CA ILE A 313 -4.40 -3.54 -5.94
C ILE A 313 -5.66 -2.76 -5.55
N ALA A 314 -6.83 -3.37 -5.68
CA ALA A 314 -8.06 -2.80 -5.15
C ALA A 314 -8.19 -3.11 -3.65
N GLY A 315 -8.59 -2.13 -2.85
CA GLY A 315 -8.81 -2.33 -1.41
C GLY A 315 -9.14 -1.05 -0.68
N GLN A 316 -9.88 -1.16 0.40
CA GLN A 316 -10.25 -0.02 1.23
C GLN A 316 -9.42 0.03 2.51
N GLY A 317 -9.28 1.23 3.08
CA GLY A 317 -8.61 1.44 4.36
C GLY A 317 -7.10 1.22 4.35
N LEU A 318 -6.47 1.04 3.19
CA LEU A 318 -5.02 0.90 3.08
C LEU A 318 -4.30 2.15 3.59
N VAL A 319 -3.32 1.95 4.45
CA VAL A 319 -2.47 3.00 5.04
C VAL A 319 -1.00 2.85 4.66
N GLY A 320 -0.58 1.66 4.24
CA GLY A 320 0.80 1.42 3.84
C GLY A 320 1.05 0.03 3.27
N LEU A 321 2.26 -0.14 2.77
CA LEU A 321 2.75 -1.40 2.23
C LEU A 321 4.26 -1.55 2.41
N ALA A 322 4.71 -2.79 2.35
CA ALA A 322 6.13 -3.14 2.20
C ALA A 322 6.26 -4.36 1.28
N PHE A 323 7.34 -4.45 0.52
CA PHE A 323 7.63 -5.62 -0.30
C PHE A 323 8.44 -6.64 0.48
N THR A 324 8.13 -7.93 0.28
CA THR A 324 8.92 -9.03 0.84
C THR A 324 10.06 -9.38 -0.12
N ARG A 325 11.14 -9.94 0.39
CA ARG A 325 12.28 -10.43 -0.44
C ARG A 325 11.87 -11.51 -1.45
N THR A 326 10.79 -12.21 -1.19
CA THR A 326 10.25 -13.27 -2.06
C THR A 326 9.32 -12.76 -3.15
N GLY A 327 9.19 -11.42 -3.29
CA GLY A 327 8.33 -10.80 -4.31
C GLY A 327 6.86 -10.71 -3.93
N GLY A 328 6.52 -10.88 -2.66
CA GLY A 328 5.20 -10.60 -2.11
C GLY A 328 5.06 -9.15 -1.63
N ALA A 329 3.88 -8.79 -1.18
CA ALA A 329 3.59 -7.53 -0.52
C ALA A 329 2.88 -7.75 0.81
N VAL A 330 3.31 -7.02 1.84
CA VAL A 330 2.59 -6.86 3.10
C VAL A 330 1.81 -5.55 3.02
N LEU A 331 0.52 -5.61 3.25
CA LEU A 331 -0.41 -4.51 3.09
C LEU A 331 -1.04 -4.21 4.44
N ALA A 332 -0.88 -3.00 4.94
CA ALA A 332 -1.50 -2.54 6.18
C ALA A 332 -2.76 -1.73 5.87
N THR A 333 -3.85 -2.08 6.53
CA THR A 333 -5.08 -1.28 6.56
C THR A 333 -5.24 -0.65 7.94
N THR A 334 -6.27 0.18 8.12
CA THR A 334 -6.58 0.78 9.43
C THR A 334 -6.95 -0.24 10.52
N ASN A 335 -7.10 -1.52 10.20
CA ASN A 335 -7.48 -2.56 11.16
C ASN A 335 -6.67 -3.85 11.05
N SER A 336 -6.14 -4.17 9.90
CA SER A 336 -5.63 -5.51 9.61
C SER A 336 -4.36 -5.44 8.76
N VAL A 337 -3.60 -6.53 8.78
CA VAL A 337 -2.43 -6.74 7.93
C VAL A 337 -2.71 -7.92 7.00
N PHE A 338 -2.39 -7.75 5.73
CA PHE A 338 -2.58 -8.75 4.69
C PHE A 338 -1.25 -9.10 4.04
N HIS A 339 -1.13 -10.32 3.57
CA HIS A 339 -0.05 -10.77 2.70
C HIS A 339 -0.59 -11.09 1.30
N LEU A 340 0.10 -10.62 0.28
CA LEU A 340 -0.20 -10.89 -1.13
C LEU A 340 1.02 -11.52 -1.80
N THR A 341 0.89 -12.75 -2.28
CA THR A 341 1.88 -13.35 -3.18
C THR A 341 1.72 -12.72 -4.57
N TRP A 342 2.66 -11.84 -4.95
CA TRP A 342 2.46 -10.96 -6.10
C TRP A 342 3.44 -11.20 -7.25
N GLY A 343 4.66 -11.56 -6.95
CA GLY A 343 5.71 -11.78 -7.97
C GLY A 343 6.38 -10.46 -8.42
N ILE A 344 6.40 -9.44 -7.56
CA ILE A 344 7.08 -8.17 -7.84
C ILE A 344 8.50 -8.21 -7.30
N PRO A 345 9.52 -7.83 -8.10
CA PRO A 345 10.89 -7.77 -7.61
C PRO A 345 11.02 -6.68 -6.55
N ALA A 346 11.30 -7.09 -5.31
CA ALA A 346 11.54 -6.16 -4.21
C ALA A 346 12.89 -5.46 -4.35
N LEU A 347 12.99 -4.22 -3.81
CA LEU A 347 14.29 -3.64 -3.52
C LEU A 347 14.97 -4.48 -2.43
N PRO A 348 16.31 -4.65 -2.48
CA PRO A 348 17.04 -5.15 -1.33
C PRO A 348 16.69 -4.28 -0.12
N LEU A 349 16.47 -4.89 1.04
CA LEU A 349 16.43 -4.16 2.30
C LEU A 349 17.83 -3.56 2.51
N ILE A 350 17.87 -2.26 2.75
CA ILE A 350 19.11 -1.48 2.88
C ILE A 350 19.85 -1.88 4.13
#